data_62262c29c8a4860627d609eb0b0d4c17
#
_entry.id   62262c29c8a4860627d609eb0b0d4c17
#
_cell.length_a   1.000
_cell.length_b   1.000
_cell.length_c   1.000
_cell.angle_alpha   90.00
_cell.angle_beta   90.00
_cell.angle_gamma   90.00
#
_symmetry.space_group_name_H-M   'P 1'
#
loop_
_entity.id
_entity.type
_entity.pdbx_description
1 polymer ?
#
loop_
_entity_poly.entity_id
_entity_poly.type
_entity_poly.pdbx_seq_one_letter_code
_entity_poly.pdbx_strand_id
1 'polypeptide(L)'
;MRHKLGYKKLNRTSEHRKALIKNMLNSLIKYEQITTTLPKAKVLKPQADKIITLGKKDNLQNTRILVSKLQDIKSTNKVKKTLSKRYESRKGGYTRIIKAGFRYGDKAPMAIIEFVDRDVEAKKIDRKKKEISKKEESKQAAPA
;
A
#
# COMPACT_ATOMS: atom_id res chain seq x y z
N MET A 1 -31.75 -7.06 8.63
CA MET A 1 -30.98 -8.21 9.14
C MET A 1 -29.48 -8.02 8.95
N ARG A 2 -28.65 -8.24 9.98
CA ARG A 2 -27.19 -8.28 9.85
C ARG A 2 -26.77 -9.69 9.47
N HIS A 3 -26.42 -9.92 8.22
CA HIS A 3 -25.96 -11.23 7.73
C HIS A 3 -24.50 -11.55 8.07
N LYS A 4 -23.93 -11.04 9.17
CA LYS A 4 -22.52 -11.19 9.58
C LYS A 4 -21.51 -10.84 8.46
N LEU A 5 -21.88 -9.95 7.53
CA LEU A 5 -21.05 -9.52 6.41
C LEU A 5 -19.95 -8.57 6.91
N GLY A 6 -18.74 -9.08 7.07
CA GLY A 6 -17.59 -8.33 7.55
C GLY A 6 -16.96 -7.38 6.50
N TYR A 7 -17.47 -7.35 5.25
CA TYR A 7 -16.94 -6.51 4.20
C TYR A 7 -17.81 -5.27 3.94
N LYS A 8 -17.15 -4.17 3.60
CA LYS A 8 -17.81 -2.94 3.17
C LYS A 8 -17.81 -2.86 1.65
N LYS A 9 -18.98 -2.65 1.05
CA LYS A 9 -19.12 -2.52 -0.41
C LYS A 9 -18.49 -1.24 -0.97
N LEU A 10 -18.28 -0.19 -0.17
CA LEU A 10 -17.71 1.12 -0.54
C LEU A 10 -18.48 1.79 -1.69
N ASN A 11 -19.77 1.48 -1.85
CA ASN A 11 -20.62 1.95 -2.94
C ASN A 11 -20.00 1.71 -4.33
N ARG A 12 -19.42 0.51 -4.56
CA ARG A 12 -18.73 0.12 -5.78
C ARG A 12 -19.12 -1.27 -6.25
N THR A 13 -19.08 -1.50 -7.55
CA THR A 13 -19.20 -2.85 -8.15
C THR A 13 -18.07 -3.76 -7.65
N SER A 14 -18.23 -5.06 -7.77
CA SER A 14 -17.23 -6.03 -7.31
C SER A 14 -15.86 -5.82 -7.94
N GLU A 15 -15.83 -5.61 -9.25
CA GLU A 15 -14.61 -5.44 -10.03
C GLU A 15 -13.90 -4.10 -9.70
N HIS A 16 -14.66 -3.01 -9.65
CA HIS A 16 -14.15 -1.70 -9.28
C HIS A 16 -13.60 -1.69 -7.84
N ARG A 17 -14.21 -2.44 -6.92
CA ARG A 17 -13.71 -2.59 -5.54
C ARG A 17 -12.42 -3.39 -5.49
N LYS A 18 -12.30 -4.48 -6.27
CA LYS A 18 -11.06 -5.26 -6.40
C LYS A 18 -9.92 -4.39 -6.94
N ALA A 19 -10.17 -3.64 -8.02
CA ALA A 19 -9.19 -2.73 -8.60
C ALA A 19 -8.76 -1.62 -7.63
N LEU A 20 -9.70 -1.01 -6.90
CA LEU A 20 -9.41 -0.01 -5.87
C LEU A 20 -8.46 -0.59 -4.80
N ILE A 21 -8.80 -1.74 -4.24
CA ILE A 21 -8.00 -2.38 -3.18
C ILE A 21 -6.61 -2.72 -3.70
N LYS A 22 -6.49 -3.28 -4.90
CA LYS A 22 -5.21 -3.59 -5.54
C LYS A 22 -4.32 -2.34 -5.67
N ASN A 23 -4.86 -1.25 -6.21
CA ASN A 23 -4.12 -0.01 -6.40
C ASN A 23 -3.69 0.61 -5.06
N MET A 24 -4.56 0.58 -4.05
CA MET A 24 -4.22 1.07 -2.71
C MET A 24 -3.17 0.19 -2.03
N LEU A 25 -3.19 -1.14 -2.22
CA LEU A 25 -2.16 -2.04 -1.72
C LEU A 25 -0.81 -1.75 -2.35
N ASN A 26 -0.74 -1.60 -3.66
CA ASN A 26 0.50 -1.25 -4.36
C ASN A 26 1.05 0.09 -3.89
N SER A 27 0.18 1.09 -3.72
CA SER A 27 0.59 2.39 -3.16
C SER A 27 1.10 2.26 -1.72
N LEU A 28 0.41 1.49 -0.86
CA LEU A 28 0.84 1.27 0.51
C LEU A 28 2.19 0.54 0.57
N ILE A 29 2.40 -0.48 -0.25
CA ILE A 29 3.67 -1.20 -0.33
C ILE A 29 4.78 -0.28 -0.82
N LYS A 30 4.51 0.55 -1.85
CA LYS A 30 5.50 1.47 -2.43
C LYS A 30 5.95 2.54 -1.43
N TYR A 31 5.00 3.25 -0.83
CA TYR A 31 5.26 4.44 0.00
C TYR A 31 5.28 4.16 1.51
N GLU A 32 4.88 2.99 1.93
CA GLU A 32 4.75 2.53 3.32
C GLU A 32 3.79 3.36 4.19
N GLN A 33 3.25 4.46 3.68
CA GLN A 33 2.24 5.30 4.31
C GLN A 33 1.38 5.97 3.24
N ILE A 34 0.05 5.88 3.37
CA ILE A 34 -0.91 6.58 2.50
C ILE A 34 -2.01 7.24 3.33
N THR A 35 -2.52 8.36 2.81
CA THR A 35 -3.68 9.06 3.38
C THR A 35 -4.92 8.71 2.56
N THR A 36 -6.00 8.31 3.24
CA THR A 36 -7.25 7.92 2.59
C THR A 36 -8.44 8.13 3.53
N THR A 37 -9.65 7.83 3.08
CA THR A 37 -10.82 7.89 3.97
C THR A 37 -10.82 6.69 4.93
N LEU A 38 -11.32 6.91 6.16
CA LEU A 38 -11.36 5.90 7.21
C LEU A 38 -12.05 4.57 6.79
N PRO A 39 -13.19 4.57 6.05
CA PRO A 39 -13.79 3.33 5.57
C PRO A 39 -12.89 2.53 4.63
N LYS A 40 -12.16 3.21 3.73
CA LYS A 40 -11.19 2.57 2.81
C LYS A 40 -10.02 1.99 3.58
N ALA A 41 -9.45 2.73 4.54
CA ALA A 41 -8.35 2.26 5.38
C ALA A 41 -8.74 0.98 6.16
N LYS A 42 -9.97 0.95 6.72
CA LYS A 42 -10.48 -0.22 7.44
C LYS A 42 -10.63 -1.48 6.56
N VAL A 43 -10.94 -1.32 5.28
CA VAL A 43 -11.01 -2.45 4.32
C VAL A 43 -9.61 -2.87 3.86
N LEU A 44 -8.70 -1.92 3.72
CA LEU A 44 -7.33 -2.16 3.25
C LEU A 44 -6.49 -2.93 4.28
N LYS A 45 -6.62 -2.60 5.57
CA LYS A 45 -5.83 -3.18 6.67
C LYS A 45 -5.79 -4.71 6.64
N PRO A 46 -6.89 -5.45 6.67
CA PRO A 46 -6.86 -6.91 6.67
C PRO A 46 -6.28 -7.49 5.36
N GLN A 47 -6.41 -6.80 4.24
CA GLN A 47 -5.83 -7.24 2.98
C GLN A 47 -4.30 -7.07 2.98
N ALA A 48 -3.80 -5.95 3.52
CA ALA A 48 -2.37 -5.72 3.68
C ALA A 48 -1.74 -6.76 4.62
N ASP A 49 -2.38 -7.04 5.75
CA ASP A 49 -1.89 -8.05 6.70
C ASP A 49 -1.83 -9.45 6.07
N LYS A 50 -2.83 -9.84 5.27
CA LYS A 50 -2.83 -11.12 4.53
C LYS A 50 -1.67 -11.20 3.51
N ILE A 51 -1.38 -10.12 2.81
CA ILE A 51 -0.29 -10.08 1.82
C ILE A 51 1.07 -10.26 2.49
N ILE A 52 1.31 -9.61 3.63
CA ILE A 52 2.57 -9.77 4.36
C ILE A 52 2.70 -11.21 4.90
N THR A 53 1.63 -11.76 5.46
CA THR A 53 1.64 -13.15 5.95
C THR A 53 1.95 -14.15 4.84
N LEU A 54 1.39 -13.95 3.63
CA LEU A 54 1.73 -14.76 2.45
C LEU A 54 3.19 -14.58 2.03
N GLY A 55 3.71 -13.36 2.09
CA GLY A 55 5.09 -13.03 1.72
C GLY A 55 6.14 -13.67 2.61
N LYS A 56 5.83 -13.95 3.89
CA LYS A 56 6.76 -14.58 4.83
C LYS A 56 7.13 -16.01 4.46
N LYS A 57 6.23 -16.74 3.81
CA LYS A 57 6.51 -18.11 3.37
C LYS A 57 7.03 -18.05 1.94
N ASP A 58 8.33 -18.24 1.75
CA ASP A 58 8.98 -18.23 0.43
C ASP A 58 8.69 -19.53 -0.34
N ASN A 59 7.44 -19.66 -0.77
CA ASN A 59 6.97 -20.76 -1.59
C ASN A 59 6.55 -20.23 -2.97
N LEU A 60 6.79 -21.00 -4.03
CA LEU A 60 6.40 -20.66 -5.40
C LEU A 60 4.89 -20.38 -5.52
N GLN A 61 4.06 -21.18 -4.84
CA GLN A 61 2.61 -21.01 -4.81
C GLN A 61 2.23 -19.66 -4.21
N ASN A 62 2.83 -19.27 -3.08
CA ASN A 62 2.56 -17.97 -2.45
C ASN A 62 3.02 -16.83 -3.34
N THR A 63 4.11 -16.96 -4.07
CA THR A 63 4.59 -15.99 -5.04
C THR A 63 3.56 -15.79 -6.16
N ARG A 64 3.03 -16.87 -6.72
CA ARG A 64 1.96 -16.80 -7.74
C ARG A 64 0.71 -16.09 -7.22
N ILE A 65 0.30 -16.38 -5.97
CA ILE A 65 -0.84 -15.72 -5.32
C ILE A 65 -0.58 -14.21 -5.11
N LEU A 66 0.64 -13.83 -4.68
CA LEU A 66 1.02 -12.43 -4.51
C LEU A 66 0.98 -11.67 -5.84
N VAL A 67 1.58 -12.24 -6.90
CA VAL A 67 1.56 -11.65 -8.25
C VAL A 67 0.13 -11.50 -8.75
N SER A 68 -0.72 -12.51 -8.59
CA SER A 68 -2.12 -12.46 -8.99
C SER A 68 -2.90 -11.35 -8.27
N LYS A 69 -2.64 -11.15 -6.96
CA LYS A 69 -3.33 -10.13 -6.16
C LYS A 69 -2.83 -8.71 -6.40
N LEU A 70 -1.53 -8.52 -6.55
CA LEU A 70 -0.90 -7.20 -6.71
C LEU A 70 -0.81 -6.78 -8.17
N GLN A 71 -0.63 -7.73 -9.09
CA GLN A 71 -0.40 -7.48 -10.53
C GLN A 71 0.74 -6.46 -10.78
N ASP A 72 1.70 -6.41 -9.85
CA ASP A 72 2.91 -5.58 -9.92
C ASP A 72 4.10 -6.35 -9.34
N ILE A 73 5.08 -6.60 -10.20
CA ILE A 73 6.30 -7.36 -9.86
C ILE A 73 7.15 -6.58 -8.85
N LYS A 74 7.23 -5.24 -8.96
CA LYS A 74 8.01 -4.41 -8.06
C LYS A 74 7.47 -4.46 -6.63
N SER A 75 6.16 -4.32 -6.47
CA SER A 75 5.48 -4.46 -5.18
C SER A 75 5.64 -5.86 -4.61
N THR A 76 5.49 -6.90 -5.43
CA THR A 76 5.68 -8.30 -5.01
C THR A 76 7.10 -8.55 -4.50
N ASN A 77 8.13 -8.06 -5.20
CA ASN A 77 9.51 -8.18 -4.78
C ASN A 77 9.78 -7.41 -3.46
N LYS A 78 9.22 -6.22 -3.28
CA LYS A 78 9.34 -5.47 -2.01
C LYS A 78 8.71 -6.22 -0.85
N VAL A 79 7.54 -6.84 -1.06
CA VAL A 79 6.90 -7.68 -0.04
C VAL A 79 7.79 -8.85 0.35
N LYS A 80 8.33 -9.61 -0.62
CA LYS A 80 9.15 -10.80 -0.37
C LYS A 80 10.52 -10.48 0.23
N LYS A 81 11.23 -9.48 -0.32
CA LYS A 81 12.62 -9.21 0.06
C LYS A 81 12.76 -8.31 1.27
N THR A 82 11.86 -7.34 1.44
CA THR A 82 11.99 -6.29 2.47
C THR A 82 10.98 -6.46 3.59
N LEU A 83 9.67 -6.46 3.28
CA LEU A 83 8.63 -6.46 4.30
C LEU A 83 8.54 -7.80 5.04
N SER A 84 8.72 -8.93 4.34
CA SER A 84 8.70 -10.26 4.97
C SER A 84 9.78 -10.39 6.04
N LYS A 85 11.00 -9.96 5.73
CA LYS A 85 12.13 -9.99 6.68
C LYS A 85 11.89 -9.06 7.86
N ARG A 86 11.40 -7.82 7.59
CA ARG A 86 11.11 -6.84 8.63
C ARG A 86 10.10 -7.35 9.68
N TYR A 87 9.12 -8.12 9.23
CA TYR A 87 8.04 -8.61 10.10
C TYR A 87 8.15 -10.09 10.46
N GLU A 88 9.29 -10.73 10.28
CA GLU A 88 9.47 -12.17 10.51
C GLU A 88 9.01 -12.59 11.90
N SER A 89 9.40 -11.88 12.93
CA SER A 89 9.04 -12.15 14.32
C SER A 89 7.59 -11.81 14.69
N ARG A 90 6.93 -10.93 13.93
CA ARG A 90 5.57 -10.43 14.23
C ARG A 90 4.52 -11.37 13.66
N LYS A 91 3.60 -11.89 14.48
CA LYS A 91 2.56 -12.85 14.05
C LYS A 91 1.35 -12.21 13.35
N GLY A 92 1.21 -10.86 13.34
CA GLY A 92 0.10 -10.14 12.72
C GLY A 92 0.09 -8.67 13.10
N GLY A 93 -0.89 -7.89 12.60
CA GLY A 93 -1.01 -6.46 12.90
C GLY A 93 0.15 -5.63 12.35
N TYR A 94 0.50 -5.87 11.09
CA TYR A 94 1.63 -5.18 10.43
C TYR A 94 1.31 -3.75 10.05
N THR A 95 0.02 -3.38 10.08
CA THR A 95 -0.44 -2.04 9.71
C THR A 95 -1.21 -1.39 10.85
N ARG A 96 -1.08 -0.06 10.97
CA ARG A 96 -1.89 0.75 11.87
C ARG A 96 -2.65 1.83 11.11
N ILE A 97 -3.76 2.27 11.69
CA ILE A 97 -4.61 3.33 11.15
C ILE A 97 -4.64 4.46 12.16
N ILE A 98 -4.29 5.66 11.72
CA ILE A 98 -4.31 6.89 12.52
C ILE A 98 -5.42 7.77 11.95
N LYS A 99 -6.33 8.28 12.79
CA LYS A 99 -7.36 9.23 12.38
C LYS A 99 -6.70 10.58 12.06
N ALA A 100 -7.04 11.17 10.90
CA ALA A 100 -6.44 12.40 10.39
C ALA A 100 -7.48 13.54 10.24
N GLY A 101 -8.54 13.54 11.06
CA GLY A 101 -9.58 14.54 10.99
C GLY A 101 -10.56 14.34 9.83
N PHE A 102 -11.04 15.45 9.28
CA PHE A 102 -12.03 15.48 8.21
C PHE A 102 -11.50 16.20 6.98
N ARG A 103 -11.97 15.79 5.81
CA ARG A 103 -11.60 16.43 4.54
C ARG A 103 -12.43 17.71 4.36
N TYR A 104 -11.75 18.79 3.90
CA TYR A 104 -12.43 20.01 3.52
C TYR A 104 -13.41 19.75 2.36
N GLY A 105 -14.56 20.40 2.39
CA GLY A 105 -15.62 20.27 1.40
C GLY A 105 -16.71 19.28 1.80
N ASP A 106 -16.41 17.98 1.87
CA ASP A 106 -17.39 16.91 2.12
C ASP A 106 -17.38 16.34 3.55
N LYS A 107 -16.56 16.90 4.45
CA LYS A 107 -16.38 16.42 5.83
C LYS A 107 -16.16 14.90 5.96
N ALA A 108 -15.64 14.25 4.92
CA ALA A 108 -15.34 12.82 4.98
C ALA A 108 -14.26 12.52 6.03
N PRO A 109 -14.45 11.51 6.91
CA PRO A 109 -13.44 11.15 7.90
C PRO A 109 -12.19 10.59 7.21
N MET A 110 -11.05 11.23 7.44
CA MET A 110 -9.76 10.88 6.88
C MET A 110 -8.96 10.00 7.84
N ALA A 111 -8.10 9.17 7.28
CA ALA A 111 -7.18 8.34 8.02
C ALA A 111 -5.86 8.16 7.27
N ILE A 112 -4.80 8.03 8.02
CA ILE A 112 -3.50 7.60 7.54
C ILE A 112 -3.38 6.11 7.86
N ILE A 113 -3.09 5.29 6.85
CA ILE A 113 -2.72 3.89 7.03
C ILE A 113 -1.24 3.75 6.71
N GLU A 114 -0.51 3.11 7.60
CA GLU A 114 0.94 2.91 7.47
C GLU A 114 1.36 1.55 7.99
N PHE A 115 2.53 1.09 7.55
CA PHE A 115 3.19 -0.05 8.15
C PHE A 115 3.79 0.33 9.52
N VAL A 116 3.72 -0.57 10.48
CA VAL A 116 4.44 -0.46 11.74
C VAL A 116 5.93 -0.59 11.41
N ASP A 117 6.78 0.28 12.00
CA ASP A 117 8.22 0.33 11.69
C ASP A 117 8.52 0.64 10.21
N ARG A 118 7.76 1.60 9.64
CA ARG A 118 7.89 2.00 8.24
C ARG A 118 9.23 2.65 7.93
N ASP A 119 9.67 2.51 6.69
CA ASP A 119 10.77 3.30 6.14
C ASP A 119 10.26 4.71 5.76
N VAL A 120 10.81 5.73 6.42
CA VAL A 120 10.43 7.14 6.22
C VAL A 120 10.83 7.62 4.82
N GLU A 121 11.96 7.13 4.30
CA GLU A 121 12.47 7.50 2.96
C GLU A 121 11.62 6.94 1.81
N ALA A 122 10.89 5.85 2.04
CA ALA A 122 10.00 5.26 1.05
C ALA A 122 8.93 6.26 0.53
N LYS A 123 8.51 7.22 1.34
CA LYS A 123 7.56 8.26 0.94
C LYS A 123 8.15 9.31 -0.01
N LYS A 124 9.47 9.47 -0.03
CA LYS A 124 10.19 10.46 -0.84
C LYS A 124 10.63 9.93 -2.21
N ILE A 125 10.36 8.66 -2.53
CA ILE A 125 10.84 8.00 -3.76
C ILE A 125 10.54 8.82 -5.02
N ASP A 126 9.33 9.34 -5.17
CA ASP A 126 8.94 10.07 -6.38
C ASP A 126 9.55 11.48 -6.43
N ARG A 127 9.85 12.10 -5.29
CA ARG A 127 10.57 13.40 -5.24
C ARG A 127 12.01 13.22 -5.70
N LYS A 128 12.71 12.20 -5.16
CA LYS A 128 14.09 11.89 -5.57
C LYS A 128 14.18 11.58 -7.06
N LYS A 129 13.22 10.85 -7.65
CA LYS A 129 13.19 10.59 -9.10
C LYS A 129 13.04 11.87 -9.92
N LYS A 130 12.14 12.76 -9.54
CA LYS A 130 11.95 14.05 -10.22
C LYS A 130 13.16 14.96 -10.13
N GLU A 131 13.88 14.92 -9.01
CA GLU A 131 15.13 15.69 -8.84
C GLU A 131 16.27 15.13 -9.72
N ILE A 132 16.35 13.81 -9.85
CA ILE A 132 17.35 13.16 -10.71
C ILE A 132 17.06 13.47 -12.18
N SER A 133 15.81 13.28 -12.64
CA SER A 133 15.45 13.58 -14.04
C SER A 133 15.68 15.05 -14.41
N LYS A 134 15.34 15.99 -13.52
CA LYS A 134 15.64 17.42 -13.74
C LYS A 134 17.12 17.73 -13.82
N LYS A 135 17.95 17.04 -13.01
CA LYS A 135 19.42 17.20 -13.07
C LYS A 135 20.01 16.61 -14.34
N GLU A 136 19.45 15.52 -14.86
CA GLU A 136 19.87 14.92 -16.13
C GLU A 136 19.49 15.81 -17.31
N GLU A 137 18.27 16.34 -17.33
CA GLU A 137 17.79 17.30 -18.34
C GLU A 137 18.65 18.58 -18.35
N SER A 138 19.00 19.13 -17.16
CA SER A 138 19.85 20.34 -17.06
C SER A 138 21.30 20.11 -17.50
N LYS A 139 21.82 18.87 -17.34
CA LYS A 139 23.17 18.51 -17.84
C LYS A 139 23.20 18.32 -19.35
N GLN A 140 22.12 17.88 -19.97
CA GLN A 140 22.00 17.71 -21.42
C GLN A 140 21.73 19.04 -22.13
N ALA A 141 21.17 20.05 -21.43
CA ALA A 141 20.86 21.37 -21.97
C ALA A 141 22.02 22.39 -21.83
N ALA A 142 23.14 22.02 -21.21
CA ALA A 142 24.32 22.88 -21.15
C ALA A 142 25.07 22.81 -22.49
N PRO A 143 25.16 23.90 -23.30
CA PRO A 143 25.92 23.91 -24.53
C PRO A 143 27.41 23.82 -24.19
N ALA A 144 28.14 23.08 -25.04
CA ALA A 144 29.59 23.00 -25.00
C ALA A 144 30.24 24.34 -25.35
#